data_340f4bd5482ea72f304efbfe3edf01ca
#
_entry.id   340f4bd5482ea72f304efbfe3edf01ca
#
_cell.length_a   1.000
_cell.length_b   1.000
_cell.length_c   1.000
_cell.angle_alpha   90.00
_cell.angle_beta   90.00
_cell.angle_gamma   90.00
#
_symmetry.space_group_name_H-M   'P 1'
#
loop_
_entity.id
_entity.type
_entity.pdbx_description
1 polymer ?
#
loop_
_entity_poly.entity_id
_entity_poly.type
_entity_poly.pdbx_seq_one_letter_code
_entity_poly.pdbx_strand_id
1 'polypeptide(L)'
;MSNNENNSIIEFGVQVFSLTKYSSYQRCILMRIYKYTQKDISDAISSQKNDHLIHFTSAEESEQVRHVKIPLKRLEPIKSHYSRLRGALQNMATKLIAIPHYTASHAMEYEWFRQLFMVEFSIESHVHYATLHFKLPLLKRFLSNCMGYHRINLDTYFSFKYYSTRQLYRFYYAHFKKGYTYLKPEFLAQTLSAKGNYNSSASARKNLLGPARKEMESMFQNEQCEVYFRYKEIYPDDNPNCIWAEKVIFTFINRQDIEL
;
A
#
# COMPACT_ATOMS: atom_id res chain seq x y z
N MET A 1 -6.70 -5.17 -27.37
CA MET A 1 -6.00 -4.47 -26.26
C MET A 1 -7.00 -3.54 -25.60
N SER A 2 -7.71 -3.99 -24.57
CA SER A 2 -8.85 -3.29 -24.00
C SER A 2 -8.49 -2.71 -22.63
N ASN A 3 -8.62 -1.40 -22.50
CA ASN A 3 -9.02 -0.61 -21.32
C ASN A 3 -8.61 -1.05 -19.89
N ASN A 4 -7.48 -1.70 -19.68
CA ASN A 4 -6.97 -2.01 -18.34
C ASN A 4 -6.34 -0.80 -17.61
N GLU A 5 -6.18 0.33 -18.30
CA GLU A 5 -5.61 1.54 -17.67
C GLU A 5 -6.55 2.21 -16.65
N ASN A 6 -7.87 2.02 -16.80
CA ASN A 6 -8.87 2.72 -15.98
C ASN A 6 -9.00 2.20 -14.54
N ASN A 7 -8.40 1.07 -14.18
CA ASN A 7 -8.49 0.51 -12.83
C ASN A 7 -7.13 0.38 -12.11
N SER A 8 -6.12 1.09 -12.58
CA SER A 8 -4.84 1.22 -11.89
C SER A 8 -4.83 2.46 -11.00
N ILE A 9 -4.05 2.40 -9.93
CA ILE A 9 -3.74 3.56 -9.08
C ILE A 9 -2.24 3.80 -9.05
N ILE A 10 -1.88 5.06 -8.81
CA ILE A 10 -0.52 5.45 -8.48
C ILE A 10 -0.39 5.42 -6.96
N GLU A 11 0.61 4.69 -6.46
CA GLU A 11 0.96 4.66 -5.04
C GLU A 11 2.39 5.12 -4.85
N PHE A 12 2.62 5.99 -3.87
CA PHE A 12 3.96 6.43 -3.51
C PHE A 12 4.59 5.49 -2.49
N GLY A 13 5.91 5.35 -2.54
CA GLY A 13 6.65 4.52 -1.59
C GLY A 13 6.42 4.91 -0.14
N VAL A 14 6.25 6.21 0.15
CA VAL A 14 5.93 6.73 1.48
C VAL A 14 4.63 6.13 2.06
N GLN A 15 3.63 5.88 1.23
CA GLN A 15 2.35 5.32 1.65
C GLN A 15 2.49 3.88 2.15
N VAL A 16 3.41 3.11 1.59
CA VAL A 16 3.67 1.73 2.01
C VAL A 16 4.18 1.70 3.45
N PHE A 17 5.10 2.59 3.80
CA PHE A 17 5.71 2.64 5.13
C PHE A 17 4.80 3.29 6.18
N SER A 18 4.05 4.32 5.79
CA SER A 18 3.20 5.09 6.71
C SER A 18 2.01 4.30 7.26
N LEU A 19 1.65 3.18 6.62
CA LEU A 19 0.41 2.43 6.91
C LEU A 19 0.60 1.23 7.84
N THR A 20 1.71 1.09 8.51
CA THR A 20 2.00 -0.07 9.38
C THR A 20 0.98 -0.27 10.50
N LYS A 21 0.35 0.81 10.99
CA LYS A 21 -0.67 0.77 12.05
C LYS A 21 -2.08 0.44 11.57
N TYR A 22 -2.30 0.36 10.25
CA TYR A 22 -3.61 0.02 9.71
C TYR A 22 -3.78 -1.49 9.59
N SER A 23 -4.97 -1.98 9.93
CA SER A 23 -5.33 -3.38 9.68
C SER A 23 -5.37 -3.69 8.18
N SER A 24 -5.34 -4.97 7.82
CA SER A 24 -5.48 -5.41 6.43
C SER A 24 -6.75 -4.87 5.75
N TYR A 25 -7.86 -4.87 6.49
CA TYR A 25 -9.14 -4.34 6.00
C TYR A 25 -9.04 -2.82 5.75
N GLN A 26 -8.46 -2.06 6.68
CA GLN A 26 -8.26 -0.62 6.53
C GLN A 26 -7.34 -0.29 5.35
N ARG A 27 -6.28 -1.07 5.13
CA ARG A 27 -5.40 -0.89 3.98
C ARG A 27 -6.12 -1.17 2.65
N CYS A 28 -6.99 -2.18 2.60
CA CYS A 28 -7.83 -2.43 1.43
C CYS A 28 -8.80 -1.27 1.16
N ILE A 29 -9.41 -0.69 2.21
CA ILE A 29 -10.26 0.49 2.06
C ILE A 29 -9.45 1.66 1.50
N LEU A 30 -8.24 1.90 2.03
CA LEU A 30 -7.39 2.99 1.59
C LEU A 30 -6.97 2.86 0.11
N MET A 31 -6.68 1.64 -0.35
CA MET A 31 -6.39 1.40 -1.76
C MET A 31 -7.58 1.79 -2.67
N ARG A 32 -8.81 1.59 -2.20
CA ARG A 32 -10.00 2.06 -2.91
C ARG A 32 -10.16 3.57 -2.84
N ILE A 33 -9.86 4.19 -1.70
CA ILE A 33 -9.87 5.65 -1.54
C ILE A 33 -8.88 6.30 -2.52
N TYR A 34 -7.68 5.74 -2.69
CA TYR A 34 -6.67 6.27 -3.62
C TYR A 34 -7.20 6.43 -5.05
N LYS A 35 -8.09 5.56 -5.50
CA LYS A 35 -8.72 5.70 -6.82
C LYS A 35 -9.45 7.04 -6.98
N TYR A 36 -10.03 7.57 -5.90
CA TYR A 36 -10.76 8.84 -5.90
C TYR A 36 -9.86 10.06 -5.68
N THR A 37 -8.62 9.84 -5.24
CA THR A 37 -7.59 10.88 -5.09
C THR A 37 -6.59 10.91 -6.26
N GLN A 38 -6.83 10.15 -7.34
CA GLN A 38 -5.90 10.02 -8.47
C GLN A 38 -5.53 11.37 -9.11
N LYS A 39 -6.49 12.29 -9.22
CA LYS A 39 -6.20 13.62 -9.78
C LYS A 39 -5.17 14.37 -8.92
N ASP A 40 -5.39 14.37 -7.60
CA ASP A 40 -4.47 15.04 -6.66
C ASP A 40 -3.08 14.38 -6.69
N ILE A 41 -3.02 13.06 -6.88
CA ILE A 41 -1.77 12.30 -7.07
C ILE A 41 -1.08 12.72 -8.37
N SER A 42 -1.81 12.79 -9.48
CA SER A 42 -1.25 13.19 -10.79
C SER A 42 -0.74 14.63 -10.76
N ASP A 43 -1.48 15.53 -10.14
CA ASP A 43 -1.09 16.94 -9.98
C ASP A 43 0.17 17.04 -9.10
N ALA A 44 0.25 16.28 -8.00
CA ALA A 44 1.43 16.21 -7.15
C ALA A 44 2.67 15.71 -7.91
N ILE A 45 2.55 14.67 -8.74
CA ILE A 45 3.65 14.18 -9.58
C ILE A 45 4.10 15.24 -10.59
N SER A 46 3.16 15.93 -11.22
CA SER A 46 3.44 16.94 -12.23
C SER A 46 4.14 18.17 -11.64
N SER A 47 3.76 18.58 -10.44
CA SER A 47 4.38 19.72 -9.74
C SER A 47 5.79 19.43 -9.23
N GLN A 48 6.12 18.17 -8.97
CA GLN A 48 7.41 17.75 -8.40
C GLN A 48 8.54 17.58 -9.43
N LYS A 49 8.30 17.81 -10.71
CA LYS A 49 9.34 17.65 -11.75
C LYS A 49 10.58 18.50 -11.52
N ASN A 50 10.49 19.54 -10.70
CA ASN A 50 11.60 20.48 -10.43
C ASN A 50 11.97 20.62 -8.94
N ASP A 51 11.25 19.99 -8.00
CA ASP A 51 11.51 20.19 -6.57
C ASP A 51 11.37 18.86 -5.79
N HIS A 52 12.48 18.38 -5.25
CA HIS A 52 12.51 17.15 -4.45
C HIS A 52 11.91 17.33 -3.04
N LEU A 53 11.53 18.56 -2.69
CA LEU A 53 10.96 18.92 -1.39
C LEU A 53 9.68 19.73 -1.62
N ILE A 54 8.54 19.19 -1.20
CA ILE A 54 7.33 19.99 -1.09
C ILE A 54 7.51 20.94 0.10
N HIS A 55 7.95 22.17 -0.19
CA HIS A 55 7.98 23.23 0.80
C HIS A 55 6.59 23.81 0.96
N PHE A 56 6.03 23.71 2.16
CA PHE A 56 4.80 24.41 2.52
C PHE A 56 5.14 25.85 2.85
N THR A 57 4.91 26.76 1.94
CA THR A 57 5.40 28.14 2.03
C THR A 57 4.37 29.16 2.46
N SER A 58 3.09 28.82 2.62
CA SER A 58 2.10 29.80 3.06
C SER A 58 1.15 29.27 4.14
N ALA A 59 0.83 30.13 5.11
CA ALA A 59 -0.20 29.89 6.11
C ALA A 59 -1.58 29.64 5.50
N GLU A 60 -1.88 30.24 4.36
CA GLU A 60 -3.13 30.08 3.61
C GLU A 60 -3.34 28.65 3.09
N GLU A 61 -2.29 27.94 2.68
CA GLU A 61 -2.39 26.53 2.28
C GLU A 61 -2.69 25.61 3.48
N SER A 62 -2.33 26.00 4.70
CA SER A 62 -2.53 25.18 5.90
C SER A 62 -4.00 24.95 6.25
N GLU A 63 -4.90 25.83 5.82
CA GLU A 63 -6.34 25.75 6.07
C GLU A 63 -7.12 25.10 4.93
N GLN A 64 -6.50 24.87 3.77
CA GLN A 64 -7.20 24.27 2.65
C GLN A 64 -7.52 22.80 2.91
N VAL A 65 -8.78 22.46 2.67
CA VAL A 65 -9.32 21.11 2.83
C VAL A 65 -9.77 20.57 1.48
N ARG A 66 -9.29 19.36 1.13
CA ARG A 66 -9.78 18.62 -0.02
C ARG A 66 -10.91 17.68 0.41
N HIS A 67 -12.08 17.85 -0.19
CA HIS A 67 -13.25 17.01 0.06
C HIS A 67 -13.37 15.92 -1.00
N VAL A 68 -13.45 14.65 -0.58
CA VAL A 68 -13.65 13.50 -1.47
C VAL A 68 -14.89 12.73 -1.02
N LYS A 69 -15.98 12.83 -1.78
CA LYS A 69 -17.25 12.16 -1.51
C LYS A 69 -17.33 10.83 -2.25
N ILE A 70 -17.46 9.73 -1.52
CA ILE A 70 -17.40 8.38 -2.06
C ILE A 70 -18.64 7.59 -1.64
N PRO A 71 -19.40 6.99 -2.58
CA PRO A 71 -20.47 6.06 -2.23
C PRO A 71 -19.91 4.86 -1.45
N LEU A 72 -20.50 4.49 -0.31
CA LEU A 72 -20.00 3.37 0.52
C LEU A 72 -19.90 2.06 -0.27
N LYS A 73 -20.80 1.81 -1.23
CA LYS A 73 -20.74 0.63 -2.11
C LYS A 73 -19.47 0.52 -2.94
N ARG A 74 -18.76 1.63 -3.15
CA ARG A 74 -17.47 1.66 -3.86
C ARG A 74 -16.31 1.28 -2.94
N LEU A 75 -16.45 1.51 -1.64
CA LEU A 75 -15.46 1.12 -0.63
C LEU A 75 -15.71 -0.29 -0.08
N GLU A 76 -16.99 -0.69 0.02
CA GLU A 76 -17.43 -2.02 0.47
C GLU A 76 -18.65 -2.43 -0.33
N PRO A 77 -18.55 -3.44 -1.23
CA PRO A 77 -19.67 -3.85 -2.08
C PRO A 77 -20.85 -4.44 -1.29
N ILE A 78 -20.59 -5.03 -0.12
CA ILE A 78 -21.57 -5.74 0.67
C ILE A 78 -22.26 -4.78 1.65
N LYS A 79 -23.55 -4.49 1.44
CA LYS A 79 -24.31 -3.52 2.24
C LYS A 79 -24.37 -3.88 3.74
N SER A 80 -24.47 -5.15 4.09
CA SER A 80 -24.45 -5.61 5.49
C SER A 80 -23.13 -5.28 6.22
N HIS A 81 -22.04 -4.98 5.49
CA HIS A 81 -20.75 -4.61 6.05
C HIS A 81 -20.57 -3.10 6.27
N TYR A 82 -21.58 -2.26 5.95
CA TYR A 82 -21.43 -0.79 6.08
C TYR A 82 -21.19 -0.32 7.50
N SER A 83 -21.72 -0.98 8.52
CA SER A 83 -21.40 -0.68 9.92
C SER A 83 -19.90 -0.89 10.20
N ARG A 84 -19.37 -2.02 9.77
CA ARG A 84 -17.92 -2.33 9.87
C ARG A 84 -17.06 -1.32 9.09
N LEU A 85 -17.50 -0.95 7.89
CA LEU A 85 -16.81 0.05 7.06
C LEU A 85 -16.76 1.41 7.75
N ARG A 86 -17.89 1.88 8.30
CA ARG A 86 -17.96 3.16 9.04
C ARG A 86 -17.02 3.15 10.24
N GLY A 87 -17.07 2.10 11.06
CA GLY A 87 -16.14 1.95 12.19
C GLY A 87 -14.67 1.91 11.77
N ALA A 88 -14.36 1.26 10.65
CA ALA A 88 -13.01 1.24 10.10
C ALA A 88 -12.55 2.64 9.66
N LEU A 89 -13.37 3.39 8.93
CA LEU A 89 -13.06 4.75 8.49
C LEU A 89 -12.89 5.72 9.66
N GLN A 90 -13.77 5.67 10.67
CA GLN A 90 -13.64 6.45 11.89
C GLN A 90 -12.34 6.12 12.64
N ASN A 91 -12.02 4.85 12.79
CA ASN A 91 -10.77 4.42 13.42
C ASN A 91 -9.53 4.87 12.61
N MET A 92 -9.57 4.84 11.28
CA MET A 92 -8.51 5.37 10.43
C MET A 92 -8.33 6.89 10.62
N ALA A 93 -9.43 7.63 10.76
CA ALA A 93 -9.42 9.07 10.97
C ALA A 93 -8.79 9.50 12.30
N THR A 94 -8.65 8.60 13.27
CA THR A 94 -8.07 8.90 14.59
C THR A 94 -6.62 8.39 14.75
N LYS A 95 -6.13 7.61 13.80
CA LYS A 95 -4.79 7.01 13.91
C LYS A 95 -3.67 7.98 13.59
N LEU A 96 -2.59 7.87 14.36
CA LEU A 96 -1.32 8.51 14.05
C LEU A 96 -0.71 7.89 12.80
N ILE A 97 -0.21 8.75 11.93
CA ILE A 97 0.51 8.38 10.71
C ILE A 97 1.91 8.92 10.80
N ALA A 98 2.91 8.08 10.54
CA ALA A 98 4.29 8.49 10.40
C ALA A 98 4.62 8.67 8.91
N ILE A 99 4.97 9.86 8.50
CA ILE A 99 5.39 10.14 7.12
C ILE A 99 6.91 10.31 7.09
N PRO A 100 7.64 9.45 6.37
CA PRO A 100 9.08 9.63 6.22
C PRO A 100 9.38 10.86 5.35
N HIS A 101 10.43 11.58 5.68
CA HIS A 101 11.00 12.64 4.88
C HIS A 101 12.52 12.62 4.96
N TYR A 102 13.18 13.19 3.95
CA TYR A 102 14.63 13.36 3.98
C TYR A 102 14.97 14.75 4.53
N THR A 103 15.91 14.78 5.46
CA THR A 103 16.50 16.04 5.96
C THR A 103 17.51 16.60 4.95
N ALA A 104 17.97 17.83 5.17
CA ALA A 104 19.03 18.43 4.38
C ALA A 104 20.35 17.61 4.42
N SER A 105 20.58 16.83 5.46
CA SER A 105 21.69 15.88 5.59
C SER A 105 21.45 14.53 4.89
N HIS A 106 20.36 14.39 4.13
CA HIS A 106 19.91 13.13 3.52
C HIS A 106 19.59 12.00 4.52
N ALA A 107 19.46 12.30 5.81
CA ALA A 107 18.96 11.36 6.79
C ALA A 107 17.44 11.20 6.64
N MET A 108 16.94 9.98 6.82
CA MET A 108 15.49 9.72 6.79
C MET A 108 14.94 9.88 8.21
N GLU A 109 14.02 10.83 8.37
CA GLU A 109 13.30 11.11 9.60
C GLU A 109 11.80 10.85 9.43
N TYR A 110 11.07 10.79 10.54
CA TYR A 110 9.62 10.56 10.52
C TYR A 110 8.89 11.73 11.18
N GLU A 111 7.97 12.32 10.46
CA GLU A 111 7.04 13.29 10.99
C GLU A 111 5.71 12.60 11.33
N TRP A 112 5.19 12.87 12.54
CA TRP A 112 3.99 12.24 13.06
C TRP A 112 2.78 13.16 12.92
N PHE A 113 1.73 12.67 12.29
CA PHE A 113 0.45 13.35 12.11
C PHE A 113 -0.67 12.60 12.83
N ARG A 114 -1.58 13.35 13.42
CA ARG A 114 -2.67 12.75 14.21
C ARG A 114 -3.76 12.12 13.37
N GLN A 115 -3.97 12.56 12.13
CA GLN A 115 -5.01 12.01 11.27
C GLN A 115 -4.74 12.32 9.81
N LEU A 116 -5.01 11.36 8.92
CA LEU A 116 -4.90 11.55 7.49
C LEU A 116 -6.09 12.34 6.92
N PHE A 117 -7.29 12.06 7.42
CA PHE A 117 -8.54 12.71 7.02
C PHE A 117 -9.53 12.71 8.18
N MET A 118 -10.51 13.61 8.12
CA MET A 118 -11.76 13.50 8.87
C MET A 118 -12.79 12.80 7.99
N VAL A 119 -13.83 12.19 8.58
CA VAL A 119 -14.87 11.49 7.83
C VAL A 119 -16.26 11.88 8.33
N GLU A 120 -17.14 12.18 7.39
CA GLU A 120 -18.56 12.38 7.60
C GLU A 120 -19.36 11.37 6.81
N PHE A 121 -20.55 11.02 7.30
CA PHE A 121 -21.44 10.09 6.63
C PHE A 121 -22.77 10.78 6.32
N SER A 122 -23.23 10.61 5.08
CA SER A 122 -24.53 11.12 4.63
C SER A 122 -25.32 10.05 3.89
N ILE A 123 -26.62 10.29 3.76
CA ILE A 123 -27.53 9.50 2.92
C ILE A 123 -28.23 10.48 2.00
N GLU A 124 -28.09 10.27 0.70
CA GLU A 124 -28.70 11.11 -0.32
C GLU A 124 -29.36 10.22 -1.36
N SER A 125 -30.65 10.43 -1.63
CA SER A 125 -31.41 9.60 -2.58
C SER A 125 -31.20 8.07 -2.36
N HIS A 126 -31.29 7.63 -1.11
CA HIS A 126 -31.07 6.23 -0.68
C HIS A 126 -29.64 5.69 -0.86
N VAL A 127 -28.70 6.52 -1.29
CA VAL A 127 -27.28 6.15 -1.40
C VAL A 127 -26.53 6.63 -0.17
N HIS A 128 -25.76 5.72 0.45
CA HIS A 128 -24.88 6.02 1.57
C HIS A 128 -23.53 6.52 1.06
N TYR A 129 -23.04 7.63 1.62
CA TYR A 129 -21.76 8.25 1.28
C TYR A 129 -20.85 8.34 2.50
N ALA A 130 -19.56 8.34 2.25
CA ALA A 130 -18.52 8.87 3.12
C ALA A 130 -17.89 10.08 2.44
N THR A 131 -17.83 11.20 3.13
CA THR A 131 -17.08 12.40 2.72
C THR A 131 -15.80 12.45 3.54
N LEU A 132 -14.66 12.36 2.87
CA LEU A 132 -13.35 12.42 3.47
C LEU A 132 -12.79 13.83 3.30
N HIS A 133 -12.36 14.44 4.39
CA HIS A 133 -11.82 15.79 4.44
C HIS A 133 -10.31 15.70 4.70
N PHE A 134 -9.50 15.81 3.66
CA PHE A 134 -8.06 15.82 3.76
C PHE A 134 -7.54 17.24 3.94
N LYS A 135 -6.70 17.48 4.95
CA LYS A 135 -5.91 18.71 5.00
C LYS A 135 -4.92 18.70 3.84
N LEU A 136 -4.98 19.70 2.98
CA LEU A 136 -4.23 19.72 1.73
C LEU A 136 -2.70 19.60 1.95
N PRO A 137 -2.07 20.30 2.91
CA PRO A 137 -0.65 20.12 3.19
C PRO A 137 -0.28 18.70 3.59
N LEU A 138 -1.10 18.05 4.44
CA LEU A 138 -0.88 16.67 4.85
C LEU A 138 -1.07 15.70 3.67
N LEU A 139 -2.09 15.92 2.83
CA LEU A 139 -2.30 15.13 1.63
C LEU A 139 -1.10 15.25 0.67
N LYS A 140 -0.61 16.47 0.42
CA LYS A 140 0.58 16.69 -0.42
C LYS A 140 1.81 15.94 0.14
N ARG A 141 2.09 16.02 1.43
CA ARG A 141 3.18 15.28 2.06
C ARG A 141 2.98 13.76 1.97
N PHE A 142 1.77 13.29 2.23
CA PHE A 142 1.45 11.87 2.11
C PHE A 142 1.59 11.36 0.67
N LEU A 143 1.34 12.21 -0.32
CA LEU A 143 1.51 11.94 -1.74
C LEU A 143 2.91 12.31 -2.27
N SER A 144 3.84 12.73 -1.41
CA SER A 144 5.19 13.08 -1.84
C SER A 144 5.90 11.88 -2.47
N ASN A 145 6.75 12.13 -3.46
CA ASN A 145 7.47 11.09 -4.18
C ASN A 145 8.88 10.84 -3.64
N CYS A 146 9.20 11.32 -2.43
CA CYS A 146 10.54 11.15 -1.84
C CYS A 146 11.03 9.69 -1.81
N MET A 147 10.10 8.72 -1.75
CA MET A 147 10.37 7.28 -1.83
C MET A 147 10.07 6.70 -3.23
N GLY A 148 9.83 7.56 -4.22
CA GLY A 148 9.37 7.16 -5.54
C GLY A 148 7.88 6.79 -5.60
N TYR A 149 7.40 6.47 -6.78
CA TYR A 149 6.04 6.02 -7.02
C TYR A 149 5.99 4.79 -7.92
N HIS A 150 4.87 4.09 -7.90
CA HIS A 150 4.60 2.94 -8.76
C HIS A 150 3.10 2.87 -9.07
N ARG A 151 2.76 2.13 -10.12
CA ARG A 151 1.37 1.93 -10.53
C ARG A 151 0.93 0.51 -10.19
N ILE A 152 -0.24 0.39 -9.59
CA ILE A 152 -0.84 -0.89 -9.16
C ILE A 152 -2.13 -1.13 -9.92
N ASN A 153 -2.31 -2.31 -10.49
CA ASN A 153 -3.59 -2.76 -11.02
C ASN A 153 -4.49 -3.21 -9.85
N LEU A 154 -5.60 -2.49 -9.65
CA LEU A 154 -6.53 -2.78 -8.56
C LEU A 154 -7.33 -4.08 -8.77
N ASP A 155 -7.64 -4.45 -10.00
CA ASP A 155 -8.38 -5.68 -10.27
C ASP A 155 -7.54 -6.89 -9.87
N THR A 156 -6.28 -6.93 -10.30
CA THR A 156 -5.32 -7.95 -9.88
C THR A 156 -5.12 -7.91 -8.36
N TYR A 157 -4.92 -6.72 -7.77
CA TYR A 157 -4.73 -6.59 -6.31
C TYR A 157 -5.91 -7.15 -5.51
N PHE A 158 -7.16 -6.85 -5.90
CA PHE A 158 -8.34 -7.31 -5.18
C PHE A 158 -8.76 -8.74 -5.50
N SER A 159 -8.29 -9.32 -6.60
CA SER A 159 -8.53 -10.72 -6.94
C SER A 159 -7.79 -11.70 -6.03
N PHE A 160 -6.66 -11.29 -5.45
CA PHE A 160 -5.95 -12.12 -4.49
C PHE A 160 -6.78 -12.39 -3.23
N LYS A 161 -6.84 -13.65 -2.82
CA LYS A 161 -7.52 -14.10 -1.61
C LYS A 161 -6.75 -13.73 -0.35
N TYR A 162 -5.42 -14.00 -0.36
CA TYR A 162 -4.59 -13.79 0.82
C TYR A 162 -4.05 -12.36 0.89
N TYR A 163 -4.09 -11.81 2.10
CA TYR A 163 -3.54 -10.47 2.34
C TYR A 163 -2.03 -10.41 2.07
N SER A 164 -1.28 -11.45 2.44
CA SER A 164 0.15 -11.54 2.17
C SER A 164 0.48 -11.44 0.68
N THR A 165 -0.33 -12.08 -0.18
CA THR A 165 -0.18 -11.99 -1.64
C THR A 165 -0.39 -10.57 -2.13
N ARG A 166 -1.42 -9.88 -1.65
CA ARG A 166 -1.67 -8.45 -1.96
C ARG A 166 -0.48 -7.57 -1.59
N GLN A 167 0.12 -7.81 -0.42
CA GLN A 167 1.27 -7.03 0.02
C GLN A 167 2.52 -7.33 -0.82
N LEU A 168 2.78 -8.59 -1.15
CA LEU A 168 3.90 -8.97 -2.03
C LEU A 168 3.74 -8.38 -3.43
N TYR A 169 2.54 -8.35 -3.97
CA TYR A 169 2.24 -7.70 -5.24
C TYR A 169 2.55 -6.19 -5.19
N ARG A 170 2.15 -5.48 -4.12
CA ARG A 170 2.53 -4.08 -3.91
C ARG A 170 4.04 -3.91 -3.79
N PHE A 171 4.71 -4.76 -3.00
CA PHE A 171 6.15 -4.73 -2.82
C PHE A 171 6.91 -4.97 -4.11
N TYR A 172 6.40 -5.83 -4.98
CA TYR A 172 6.99 -6.01 -6.30
C TYR A 172 7.13 -4.67 -7.02
N TYR A 173 6.05 -3.92 -7.15
CA TYR A 173 6.10 -2.62 -7.83
C TYR A 173 6.87 -1.55 -7.07
N ALA A 174 6.78 -1.53 -5.74
CA ALA A 174 7.44 -0.53 -4.93
C ALA A 174 8.96 -0.69 -4.89
N HIS A 175 9.45 -1.93 -4.84
CA HIS A 175 10.83 -2.24 -4.53
C HIS A 175 11.48 -3.16 -5.56
N PHE A 176 10.88 -4.30 -5.85
CA PHE A 176 11.56 -5.35 -6.61
C PHE A 176 11.69 -5.00 -8.09
N LYS A 177 10.73 -4.34 -8.67
CA LYS A 177 10.83 -3.80 -10.04
C LYS A 177 11.98 -2.80 -10.19
N LYS A 178 12.46 -2.19 -9.10
CA LYS A 178 13.59 -1.26 -9.04
C LYS A 178 14.92 -1.95 -8.70
N GLY A 179 14.98 -3.27 -8.67
CA GLY A 179 16.22 -4.05 -8.43
C GLY A 179 16.46 -4.49 -6.98
N TYR A 180 15.55 -4.21 -6.04
CA TYR A 180 15.64 -4.77 -4.69
C TYR A 180 15.23 -6.24 -4.72
N THR A 181 16.10 -7.13 -4.24
CA THR A 181 15.89 -8.58 -4.34
C THR A 181 15.69 -9.28 -3.01
N TYR A 182 15.87 -8.59 -1.89
CA TYR A 182 15.73 -9.20 -0.57
C TYR A 182 15.03 -8.31 0.45
N LEU A 183 14.43 -8.96 1.46
CA LEU A 183 13.87 -8.33 2.65
C LEU A 183 14.35 -9.06 3.91
N LYS A 184 14.48 -8.32 5.02
CA LYS A 184 14.71 -8.92 6.34
C LYS A 184 13.44 -9.66 6.78
N PRO A 185 13.54 -10.86 7.35
CA PRO A 185 12.39 -11.69 7.71
C PRO A 185 11.42 -11.02 8.69
N GLU A 186 11.94 -10.28 9.68
CA GLU A 186 11.09 -9.58 10.65
C GLU A 186 10.26 -8.49 9.98
N PHE A 187 10.87 -7.71 9.09
CA PHE A 187 10.16 -6.70 8.31
C PHE A 187 9.11 -7.33 7.40
N LEU A 188 9.47 -8.44 6.75
CA LEU A 188 8.55 -9.20 5.93
C LEU A 188 7.34 -9.69 6.75
N ALA A 189 7.58 -10.30 7.91
CA ALA A 189 6.54 -10.81 8.78
C ALA A 189 5.60 -9.69 9.27
N GLN A 190 6.14 -8.56 9.70
CA GLN A 190 5.35 -7.40 10.13
C GLN A 190 4.50 -6.82 9.00
N THR A 191 5.03 -6.78 7.79
CA THR A 191 4.38 -6.11 6.67
C THR A 191 3.37 -7.01 5.95
N LEU A 192 3.70 -8.30 5.79
CA LEU A 192 2.82 -9.27 5.13
C LEU A 192 1.76 -9.84 6.06
N SER A 193 1.94 -9.72 7.38
CA SER A 193 0.99 -10.28 8.34
C SER A 193 -0.17 -9.32 8.60
N ALA A 194 -1.38 -9.85 8.57
CA ALA A 194 -2.57 -9.15 9.03
C ALA A 194 -2.79 -9.25 10.55
N LYS A 195 -2.15 -10.21 11.20
CA LYS A 195 -2.49 -10.64 12.58
C LYS A 195 -1.35 -10.51 13.59
N GLY A 196 -0.21 -9.95 13.22
CA GLY A 196 0.88 -9.74 14.16
C GLY A 196 2.14 -10.58 13.90
N ASN A 197 2.91 -10.81 14.95
CA ASN A 197 4.25 -11.33 14.86
C ASN A 197 4.28 -12.85 14.64
N TYR A 198 5.16 -13.30 13.77
CA TYR A 198 5.57 -14.69 13.64
C TYR A 198 6.85 -14.89 14.44
N ASN A 199 6.97 -16.08 15.06
CA ASN A 199 8.07 -16.36 15.96
C ASN A 199 9.28 -17.02 15.26
N SER A 200 9.17 -17.32 13.97
CA SER A 200 10.23 -17.95 13.21
C SER A 200 10.05 -17.82 11.69
N SER A 201 11.14 -17.95 10.93
CA SER A 201 11.09 -18.04 9.47
C SER A 201 10.21 -19.20 8.99
N ALA A 202 10.27 -20.35 9.65
CA ALA A 202 9.44 -21.51 9.31
C ALA A 202 7.94 -21.20 9.42
N SER A 203 7.53 -20.51 10.48
CA SER A 203 6.14 -20.07 10.65
C SER A 203 5.73 -19.02 9.61
N ALA A 204 6.59 -18.05 9.31
CA ALA A 204 6.35 -17.04 8.28
C ALA A 204 6.26 -17.69 6.88
N ARG A 205 7.17 -18.64 6.57
CA ARG A 205 7.14 -19.40 5.33
C ARG A 205 5.83 -20.16 5.15
N LYS A 206 5.43 -20.94 6.17
CA LYS A 206 4.22 -21.75 6.11
C LYS A 206 2.96 -20.93 5.95
N ASN A 207 2.84 -19.79 6.65
CA ASN A 207 1.59 -19.05 6.79
C ASN A 207 1.49 -17.81 5.89
N LEU A 208 2.61 -17.29 5.39
CA LEU A 208 2.64 -16.09 4.54
C LEU A 208 3.19 -16.38 3.15
N LEU A 209 4.45 -16.80 3.06
CA LEU A 209 5.16 -16.92 1.77
C LEU A 209 4.67 -18.09 0.93
N GLY A 210 4.45 -19.25 1.54
CA GLY A 210 3.98 -20.44 0.84
C GLY A 210 2.61 -20.27 0.20
N PRO A 211 1.59 -19.84 0.95
CA PRO A 211 0.27 -19.54 0.39
C PRO A 211 0.32 -18.45 -0.68
N ALA A 212 1.06 -17.37 -0.44
CA ALA A 212 1.18 -16.25 -1.38
C ALA A 212 1.85 -16.68 -2.69
N ARG A 213 2.93 -17.48 -2.61
CA ARG A 213 3.60 -18.02 -3.80
C ARG A 213 2.65 -18.88 -4.63
N LYS A 214 1.97 -19.84 -4.00
CA LYS A 214 1.03 -20.74 -4.69
C LYS A 214 -0.10 -19.97 -5.35
N GLU A 215 -0.65 -18.96 -4.69
CA GLU A 215 -1.72 -18.14 -5.24
C GLU A 215 -1.24 -17.32 -6.44
N MET A 216 -0.10 -16.60 -6.32
CA MET A 216 0.43 -15.82 -7.45
C MET A 216 0.83 -16.70 -8.62
N GLU A 217 1.45 -17.86 -8.37
CA GLU A 217 1.83 -18.81 -9.41
C GLU A 217 0.60 -19.35 -10.16
N SER A 218 -0.47 -19.73 -9.43
CA SER A 218 -1.73 -20.17 -10.03
C SER A 218 -2.38 -19.07 -10.88
N MET A 219 -2.44 -17.84 -10.36
CA MET A 219 -3.00 -16.72 -11.09
C MET A 219 -2.15 -16.32 -12.31
N PHE A 220 -0.83 -16.45 -12.22
CA PHE A 220 0.07 -16.25 -13.33
C PHE A 220 -0.18 -17.26 -14.44
N GLN A 221 -0.31 -18.56 -14.10
CA GLN A 221 -0.62 -19.62 -15.07
C GLN A 221 -1.97 -19.41 -15.77
N ASN A 222 -2.96 -18.86 -15.03
CA ASN A 222 -4.30 -18.56 -15.55
C ASN A 222 -4.42 -17.16 -16.19
N GLU A 223 -3.31 -16.47 -16.46
CA GLU A 223 -3.24 -15.14 -17.06
C GLU A 223 -3.97 -14.02 -16.28
N GLN A 224 -4.22 -14.25 -15.00
CA GLN A 224 -4.89 -13.29 -14.10
C GLN A 224 -3.93 -12.37 -13.37
N CYS A 225 -2.63 -12.68 -13.40
CA CYS A 225 -1.56 -11.88 -12.84
C CYS A 225 -0.35 -11.90 -13.75
N GLU A 226 0.31 -10.77 -13.92
CA GLU A 226 1.47 -10.60 -14.80
C GLU A 226 2.79 -11.05 -14.16
N VAL A 227 2.80 -11.33 -12.85
CA VAL A 227 4.00 -11.66 -12.10
C VAL A 227 3.76 -12.75 -11.07
N TYR A 228 4.74 -13.62 -10.89
CA TYR A 228 4.83 -14.49 -9.72
C TYR A 228 6.26 -14.48 -9.17
N PHE A 229 6.50 -15.14 -8.02
CA PHE A 229 7.80 -15.12 -7.39
C PHE A 229 8.23 -16.50 -6.88
N ARG A 230 9.54 -16.66 -6.81
CA ARG A 230 10.24 -17.68 -6.02
C ARG A 230 11.02 -17.00 -4.91
N TYR A 231 11.38 -17.71 -3.87
CA TYR A 231 12.21 -17.17 -2.80
C TYR A 231 13.16 -18.20 -2.25
N LYS A 232 14.27 -17.70 -1.70
CA LYS A 232 15.29 -18.48 -0.97
C LYS A 232 15.56 -17.79 0.36
N GLU A 233 15.57 -18.58 1.43
CA GLU A 233 15.98 -18.12 2.76
C GLU A 233 17.48 -18.35 2.90
N ILE A 234 18.21 -17.35 3.38
CA ILE A 234 19.65 -17.43 3.71
C ILE A 234 19.76 -17.38 5.22
N TYR A 235 20.37 -18.35 5.80
CA TYR A 235 20.60 -18.45 7.24
C TYR A 235 22.03 -18.04 7.61
N PRO A 236 22.26 -17.50 8.83
CA PRO A 236 23.61 -17.18 9.30
C PRO A 236 24.50 -18.44 9.27
N ASP A 237 25.72 -18.28 8.77
CA ASP A 237 26.74 -19.35 8.72
C ASP A 237 26.21 -20.68 8.15
N ASP A 238 25.27 -20.60 7.20
CA ASP A 238 24.58 -21.77 6.63
C ASP A 238 23.93 -22.70 7.68
N ASN A 239 23.60 -22.13 8.87
CA ASN A 239 22.96 -22.88 9.95
C ASN A 239 21.44 -22.87 9.81
N PRO A 240 20.80 -23.95 9.31
CA PRO A 240 19.36 -24.03 9.12
C PRO A 240 18.57 -24.13 10.43
N ASN A 241 19.23 -24.34 11.57
CA ASN A 241 18.61 -24.44 12.89
C ASN A 241 18.34 -23.05 13.51
N CYS A 242 18.81 -21.96 12.89
CA CYS A 242 18.43 -20.62 13.31
C CYS A 242 16.92 -20.42 13.21
N ILE A 243 16.35 -19.82 14.24
CA ILE A 243 14.91 -19.50 14.29
C ILE A 243 14.51 -18.55 13.15
N TRP A 244 15.41 -17.60 12.81
CA TRP A 244 15.24 -16.65 11.74
C TRP A 244 16.33 -16.75 10.68
N ALA A 245 15.94 -16.72 9.43
CA ALA A 245 16.86 -16.46 8.34
C ALA A 245 17.49 -15.08 8.49
N GLU A 246 18.68 -14.87 7.98
CA GLU A 246 19.31 -13.54 7.90
C GLU A 246 18.59 -12.66 6.89
N LYS A 247 18.24 -13.24 5.76
CA LYS A 247 17.50 -12.56 4.67
C LYS A 247 16.67 -13.54 3.85
N VAL A 248 15.62 -13.00 3.22
CA VAL A 248 14.81 -13.71 2.23
C VAL A 248 15.06 -13.04 0.88
N ILE A 249 15.62 -13.79 -0.05
CA ILE A 249 15.87 -13.36 -1.43
C ILE A 249 14.68 -13.74 -2.28
N PHE A 250 14.14 -12.78 -3.04
CA PHE A 250 13.05 -12.99 -3.98
C PHE A 250 13.55 -12.96 -5.41
N THR A 251 13.04 -13.88 -6.22
CA THR A 251 13.17 -13.86 -7.68
C THR A 251 11.78 -13.70 -8.25
N PHE A 252 11.49 -12.54 -8.83
CA PHE A 252 10.23 -12.29 -9.52
C PHE A 252 10.36 -12.65 -11.00
N ILE A 253 9.32 -13.26 -11.52
CA ILE A 253 9.21 -13.69 -12.92
C ILE A 253 8.01 -12.94 -13.49
N ASN A 254 8.28 -12.05 -14.44
CA ASN A 254 7.25 -11.28 -15.12
C ASN A 254 6.95 -11.96 -16.48
N ARG A 255 5.71 -11.91 -16.90
CA ARG A 255 5.29 -12.49 -18.19
C ARG A 255 6.02 -11.83 -19.37
N GLN A 256 6.24 -10.52 -19.30
CA GLN A 256 6.99 -9.79 -20.32
C GLN A 256 8.43 -10.28 -20.49
N ASP A 257 9.03 -10.86 -19.43
CA ASP A 257 10.41 -11.37 -19.48
C ASP A 257 10.50 -12.79 -20.07
N ILE A 258 9.36 -13.47 -20.25
CA ILE A 258 9.29 -14.84 -20.80
C ILE A 258 9.00 -14.81 -22.31
N GLU A 259 8.38 -13.75 -22.81
CA GLU A 259 8.00 -13.59 -24.22
C GLU A 259 9.13 -13.02 -25.09
N LEU A 260 10.31 -12.79 -24.51
CA LEU A 260 11.57 -12.40 -25.20
C LEU A 260 12.50 -13.60 -25.37
#